data_1d537bba1500e6336ae086972e1b68e7
#
_entry.id   1d537bba1500e6336ae086972e1b68e7
#
_cell.length_a   1.000
_cell.length_b   1.000
_cell.length_c   1.000
_cell.angle_alpha   90.00
_cell.angle_beta   90.00
_cell.angle_gamma   90.00
#
_symmetry.space_group_name_H-M   'P 1'
#
loop_
_entity.id
_entity.type
_entity.pdbx_description
1 polymer ?
#
loop_
_entity_poly.entity_id
_entity_poly.type
_entity_poly.pdbx_seq_one_letter_code
_entity_poly.pdbx_strand_id
1 'polypeptide(L)'
;MENAPVRKPNVVIVGAGFGGLEAAKKLVDEPVRLTVIDRTNHHLFQPLLYQIATAALSPADIAAPIRGILGRCKNTEVILAEVKSVNVEARTVNTGEREISYDYLILATGARHSYFGHDEWEKLAPGLKSLEDAIEIRRRLLLAFEYAEKITDEAAKKAAMTFVIIGG
;
A
#
# COMPACT_ATOMS: atom_id res chain seq x y z
N MET A 1 18.03 41.37 -20.66
CA MET A 1 18.22 39.91 -20.85
C MET A 1 17.16 39.24 -19.99
N GLU A 2 16.07 38.80 -20.62
CA GLU A 2 15.05 38.00 -19.95
C GLU A 2 15.67 36.64 -19.64
N ASN A 3 15.77 36.30 -18.34
CA ASN A 3 16.20 34.96 -17.93
C ASN A 3 15.19 33.95 -18.44
N ALA A 4 15.60 33.09 -19.36
CA ALA A 4 14.77 31.95 -19.78
C ALA A 4 14.31 31.17 -18.52
N PRO A 5 13.03 30.79 -18.43
CA PRO A 5 12.52 30.09 -17.26
C PRO A 5 13.32 28.80 -17.05
N VAL A 6 13.97 28.68 -15.89
CA VAL A 6 14.71 27.48 -15.53
C VAL A 6 13.73 26.30 -15.51
N ARG A 7 13.99 25.29 -16.37
CA ARG A 7 13.19 24.07 -16.44
C ARG A 7 13.22 23.38 -15.06
N LYS A 8 12.06 23.20 -14.46
CA LYS A 8 11.93 22.41 -13.22
C LYS A 8 12.14 20.91 -13.54
N PRO A 9 13.00 20.21 -12.81
CA PRO A 9 13.18 18.77 -13.01
C PRO A 9 11.91 18.00 -12.67
N ASN A 10 11.66 16.90 -13.40
CA ASN A 10 10.58 15.97 -13.14
C ASN A 10 11.08 14.90 -12.17
N VAL A 11 10.47 14.81 -11.00
CA VAL A 11 10.72 13.75 -10.02
C VAL A 11 9.52 12.81 -10.00
N VAL A 12 9.76 11.53 -10.25
CA VAL A 12 8.74 10.49 -10.17
C VAL A 12 9.00 9.62 -8.95
N ILE A 13 7.98 9.41 -8.13
CA ILE A 13 8.00 8.51 -6.97
C ILE A 13 7.00 7.37 -7.24
N VAL A 14 7.49 6.14 -7.20
CA VAL A 14 6.65 4.93 -7.33
C VAL A 14 6.44 4.34 -5.95
N GLY A 15 5.19 4.39 -5.50
CA GLY A 15 4.75 3.97 -4.17
C GLY A 15 4.60 5.14 -3.21
N ALA A 16 3.43 5.22 -2.55
CA ALA A 16 3.10 6.22 -1.52
C ALA A 16 2.96 5.59 -0.13
N GLY A 17 3.69 4.50 0.12
CA GLY A 17 3.93 3.97 1.45
C GLY A 17 4.77 4.92 2.29
N PHE A 18 5.34 4.44 3.41
CA PHE A 18 6.13 5.28 4.33
C PHE A 18 7.26 6.04 3.61
N GLY A 19 8.12 5.32 2.86
CA GLY A 19 9.28 5.92 2.22
C GLY A 19 8.90 6.92 1.11
N GLY A 20 7.95 6.52 0.25
CA GLY A 20 7.53 7.39 -0.86
C GLY A 20 6.78 8.64 -0.41
N LEU A 21 5.90 8.50 0.59
CA LEU A 21 5.18 9.64 1.14
C LEU A 21 6.12 10.63 1.85
N GLU A 22 7.09 10.14 2.62
CA GLU A 22 8.07 11.01 3.26
C GLU A 22 9.00 11.70 2.25
N ALA A 23 9.41 11.00 1.19
CA ALA A 23 10.14 11.62 0.08
C ALA A 23 9.29 12.70 -0.60
N ALA A 24 8.01 12.42 -0.88
CA ALA A 24 7.10 13.40 -1.47
C ALA A 24 6.95 14.64 -0.59
N LYS A 25 6.70 14.50 0.72
CA LYS A 25 6.58 15.62 1.67
C LYS A 25 7.81 16.52 1.69
N LYS A 26 9.01 15.97 1.47
CA LYS A 26 10.25 16.76 1.40
C LYS A 26 10.39 17.55 0.10
N LEU A 27 9.67 17.16 -0.96
CA LEU A 27 9.78 17.72 -2.30
C LEU A 27 8.62 18.67 -2.67
N VAL A 28 7.56 18.73 -1.88
CA VAL A 28 6.37 19.54 -2.22
C VAL A 28 6.63 21.04 -2.31
N ASP A 29 7.59 21.56 -1.57
CA ASP A 29 7.95 22.99 -1.57
C ASP A 29 9.20 23.28 -2.44
N GLU A 30 9.80 22.25 -3.05
CA GLU A 30 10.97 22.39 -3.88
C GLU A 30 10.61 22.79 -5.33
N PRO A 31 11.54 23.40 -6.09
CA PRO A 31 11.32 23.84 -7.46
C PRO A 31 11.35 22.69 -8.48
N VAL A 32 10.59 21.63 -8.22
CA VAL A 32 10.47 20.42 -9.04
C VAL A 32 9.03 20.24 -9.52
N ARG A 33 8.82 19.37 -10.50
CA ARG A 33 7.52 18.76 -10.81
C ARG A 33 7.50 17.36 -10.21
N LEU A 34 6.62 17.12 -9.27
CA LEU A 34 6.52 15.87 -8.54
C LEU A 34 5.35 15.04 -9.04
N THR A 35 5.61 13.80 -9.43
CA THR A 35 4.57 12.81 -9.76
C THR A 35 4.69 11.64 -8.80
N VAL A 36 3.63 11.38 -8.05
CA VAL A 36 3.54 10.22 -7.15
C VAL A 36 2.58 9.21 -7.75
N ILE A 37 3.07 8.00 -8.00
CA ILE A 37 2.29 6.91 -8.60
C ILE A 37 2.11 5.83 -7.54
N ASP A 38 0.86 5.48 -7.23
CA ASP A 38 0.56 4.35 -6.35
C ASP A 38 -0.59 3.53 -6.92
N ARG A 39 -0.57 2.24 -6.70
CA ARG A 39 -1.62 1.30 -7.10
C ARG A 39 -2.87 1.39 -6.23
N THR A 40 -2.75 2.03 -5.05
CA THR A 40 -3.85 2.33 -4.14
C THR A 40 -4.06 3.84 -4.03
N ASN A 41 -5.24 4.26 -3.60
CA ASN A 41 -5.55 5.68 -3.44
C ASN A 41 -5.30 6.19 -2.02
N HIS A 42 -4.74 5.35 -1.14
CA HIS A 42 -4.55 5.64 0.27
C HIS A 42 -3.16 5.25 0.76
N HIS A 43 -2.65 6.05 1.68
CA HIS A 43 -1.51 5.70 2.52
C HIS A 43 -2.00 4.84 3.68
N LEU A 44 -1.36 3.70 3.89
CA LEU A 44 -1.71 2.73 4.92
C LEU A 44 -0.68 2.76 6.05
N PHE A 45 -1.14 2.98 7.28
CA PHE A 45 -0.30 2.84 8.47
C PHE A 45 -0.18 1.37 8.87
N GLN A 46 0.66 0.62 8.15
CA GLN A 46 0.82 -0.83 8.29
C GLN A 46 1.03 -1.36 9.73
N PRO A 47 1.74 -0.66 10.64
CA PRO A 47 1.93 -1.16 12.00
C PRO A 47 0.65 -1.43 12.78
N LEU A 48 -0.48 -0.86 12.37
CA LEU A 48 -1.79 -1.07 13.01
C LEU A 48 -2.72 -2.03 12.26
N LEU A 49 -2.24 -2.71 11.20
CA LEU A 49 -3.04 -3.71 10.47
C LEU A 49 -3.57 -4.82 11.37
N TYR A 50 -2.80 -5.24 12.37
CA TYR A 50 -3.25 -6.27 13.31
C TYR A 50 -4.48 -5.83 14.10
N GLN A 51 -4.66 -4.54 14.37
CA GLN A 51 -5.84 -4.03 15.05
C GLN A 51 -7.09 -4.04 14.16
N ILE A 52 -6.91 -3.89 12.85
CA ILE A 52 -8.00 -4.13 11.89
C ILE A 52 -8.36 -5.61 11.87
N ALA A 53 -7.35 -6.48 11.75
CA ALA A 53 -7.53 -7.93 11.71
C ALA A 53 -8.22 -8.49 12.97
N THR A 54 -7.98 -7.88 14.13
CA THR A 54 -8.60 -8.26 15.42
C THR A 54 -9.85 -7.46 15.77
N ALA A 55 -10.40 -6.68 14.82
CA ALA A 55 -11.61 -5.89 14.99
C ALA A 55 -11.52 -4.74 16.03
N ALA A 56 -10.31 -4.35 16.45
CA ALA A 56 -10.10 -3.25 17.38
C ALA A 56 -10.23 -1.86 16.74
N LEU A 57 -9.84 -1.73 15.44
CA LEU A 57 -9.94 -0.49 14.67
C LEU A 57 -10.76 -0.67 13.39
N SER A 58 -11.22 0.46 12.85
CA SER A 58 -11.82 0.54 11.51
C SER A 58 -10.74 0.77 10.45
N PRO A 59 -10.92 0.29 9.21
CA PRO A 59 -10.03 0.62 8.10
C PRO A 59 -9.73 2.11 7.93
N ALA A 60 -10.72 2.97 8.17
CA ALA A 60 -10.58 4.42 8.06
C ALA A 60 -9.63 5.04 9.11
N ASP A 61 -9.37 4.34 10.21
CA ASP A 61 -8.50 4.85 11.27
C ASP A 61 -7.01 4.80 10.89
N ILE A 62 -6.65 3.93 9.94
CA ILE A 62 -5.25 3.71 9.53
C ILE A 62 -4.99 3.93 8.04
N ALA A 63 -6.02 4.27 7.25
CA ALA A 63 -5.91 4.51 5.82
C ALA A 63 -6.31 5.95 5.49
N ALA A 64 -5.36 6.76 5.03
CA ALA A 64 -5.57 8.16 4.68
C ALA A 64 -5.43 8.38 3.16
N PRO A 65 -6.35 9.08 2.49
CA PRO A 65 -6.24 9.36 1.05
C PRO A 65 -4.94 10.09 0.70
N ILE A 66 -4.14 9.55 -0.23
CA ILE A 66 -2.87 10.16 -0.66
C ILE A 66 -3.09 11.59 -1.16
N ARG A 67 -4.15 11.82 -1.95
CA ARG A 67 -4.52 13.16 -2.42
C ARG A 67 -4.96 14.10 -1.29
N GLY A 68 -5.49 13.57 -0.19
CA GLY A 68 -5.79 14.37 1.01
C GLY A 68 -4.52 14.89 1.68
N ILE A 69 -3.45 14.10 1.64
CA ILE A 69 -2.15 14.44 2.23
C ILE A 69 -1.37 15.38 1.30
N LEU A 70 -1.31 15.09 -0.01
CA LEU A 70 -0.45 15.78 -0.98
C LEU A 70 -1.21 16.73 -1.91
N GLY A 71 -2.55 16.69 -1.96
CA GLY A 71 -3.36 17.35 -2.99
C GLY A 71 -3.41 18.88 -2.91
N ARG A 72 -2.89 19.50 -1.85
CA ARG A 72 -2.74 20.98 -1.74
C ARG A 72 -1.43 21.49 -2.32
N CYS A 73 -0.53 20.59 -2.72
CA CYS A 73 0.81 20.93 -3.20
C CYS A 73 0.74 21.22 -4.70
N LYS A 74 0.99 22.49 -5.09
CA LYS A 74 0.85 22.98 -6.49
C LYS A 74 1.79 22.32 -7.48
N ASN A 75 2.90 21.74 -7.02
CA ASN A 75 3.91 21.09 -7.85
C ASN A 75 3.73 19.57 -7.96
N THR A 76 2.66 19.00 -7.37
CA THR A 76 2.49 17.55 -7.19
C THR A 76 1.26 17.02 -7.94
N GLU A 77 1.46 16.00 -8.75
CA GLU A 77 0.42 15.16 -9.35
C GLU A 77 0.42 13.80 -8.65
N VAL A 78 -0.75 13.29 -8.26
CA VAL A 78 -0.93 11.93 -7.70
C VAL A 78 -1.70 11.09 -8.71
N ILE A 79 -1.09 9.99 -9.15
CA ILE A 79 -1.66 9.06 -10.14
C ILE A 79 -1.99 7.73 -9.45
N LEU A 80 -3.25 7.31 -9.56
CA LEU A 80 -3.67 5.96 -9.20
C LEU A 80 -3.39 5.03 -10.39
N ALA A 81 -2.28 4.30 -10.33
CA ALA A 81 -1.90 3.35 -11.36
C ALA A 81 -0.89 2.34 -10.83
N GLU A 82 -0.83 1.19 -11.47
CA GLU A 82 0.24 0.22 -11.27
C GLU A 82 1.34 0.45 -12.30
N VAL A 83 2.59 0.63 -11.82
CA VAL A 83 3.76 0.71 -12.69
C VAL A 83 4.06 -0.68 -13.25
N LYS A 84 4.08 -0.81 -14.57
CA LYS A 84 4.35 -2.06 -15.29
C LYS A 84 5.82 -2.24 -15.62
N SER A 85 6.50 -1.15 -15.98
CA SER A 85 7.93 -1.19 -16.31
C SER A 85 8.59 0.18 -16.13
N VAL A 86 9.92 0.15 -16.01
CA VAL A 86 10.79 1.33 -15.99
C VAL A 86 11.81 1.16 -17.09
N ASN A 87 11.91 2.14 -17.97
CA ASN A 87 13.00 2.25 -18.95
C ASN A 87 14.04 3.25 -18.41
N VAL A 88 15.19 2.74 -17.98
CA VAL A 88 16.25 3.55 -17.37
C VAL A 88 16.97 4.39 -18.44
N GLU A 89 17.15 3.87 -19.65
CA GLU A 89 17.84 4.56 -20.73
C GLU A 89 17.01 5.74 -21.25
N ALA A 90 15.71 5.49 -21.53
CA ALA A 90 14.77 6.53 -21.95
C ALA A 90 14.29 7.41 -20.79
N ARG A 91 14.59 7.03 -19.53
CA ARG A 91 14.11 7.69 -18.32
C ARG A 91 12.58 7.84 -18.29
N THR A 92 11.88 6.72 -18.50
CA THR A 92 10.42 6.68 -18.48
C THR A 92 9.89 5.59 -17.57
N VAL A 93 8.71 5.85 -16.99
CA VAL A 93 7.91 4.89 -16.21
C VAL A 93 6.63 4.63 -16.98
N ASN A 94 6.31 3.35 -17.22
CA ASN A 94 5.12 2.92 -17.94
C ASN A 94 4.09 2.34 -16.98
N THR A 95 2.85 2.85 -17.03
CA THR A 95 1.71 2.37 -16.25
C THR A 95 0.76 1.47 -17.07
N GLY A 96 1.06 1.25 -18.34
CA GLY A 96 0.16 0.59 -19.30
C GLY A 96 -0.77 1.57 -20.02
N GLU A 97 -1.20 2.64 -19.35
CA GLU A 97 -2.05 3.69 -19.90
C GLU A 97 -1.25 4.96 -20.26
N ARG A 98 -0.21 5.25 -19.50
CA ARG A 98 0.64 6.45 -19.67
C ARG A 98 2.11 6.06 -19.58
N GLU A 99 2.92 6.77 -20.36
CA GLU A 99 4.36 6.83 -20.23
C GLU A 99 4.76 8.18 -19.63
N ILE A 100 5.50 8.16 -18.52
CA ILE A 100 5.83 9.33 -17.72
C ILE A 100 7.34 9.47 -17.68
N SER A 101 7.86 10.57 -18.24
CA SER A 101 9.29 10.86 -18.23
C SER A 101 9.74 11.41 -16.88
N TYR A 102 10.99 11.13 -16.51
CA TYR A 102 11.58 11.61 -15.27
C TYR A 102 13.03 12.09 -15.47
N ASP A 103 13.45 13.05 -14.67
CA ASP A 103 14.83 13.40 -14.46
C ASP A 103 15.40 12.60 -13.27
N TYR A 104 14.56 12.38 -12.24
CA TYR A 104 14.89 11.58 -11.04
C TYR A 104 13.74 10.61 -10.75
N LEU A 105 14.09 9.37 -10.40
CA LEU A 105 13.14 8.31 -10.03
C LEU A 105 13.43 7.79 -8.64
N ILE A 106 12.40 7.74 -7.80
CA ILE A 106 12.43 7.12 -6.47
C ILE A 106 11.53 5.88 -6.50
N LEU A 107 12.12 4.70 -6.30
CA LEU A 107 11.38 3.45 -6.18
C LEU A 107 11.14 3.14 -4.70
N ALA A 108 9.90 3.32 -4.25
CA ALA A 108 9.45 3.12 -2.87
C ALA A 108 8.29 2.11 -2.80
N THR A 109 8.39 1.03 -3.57
CA THR A 109 7.32 0.05 -3.81
C THR A 109 6.99 -0.83 -2.60
N GLY A 110 7.80 -0.78 -1.54
CA GLY A 110 7.62 -1.57 -0.33
C GLY A 110 7.96 -3.05 -0.55
N ALA A 111 7.49 -3.88 0.39
CA ALA A 111 7.65 -5.31 0.35
C ALA A 111 6.30 -6.02 0.41
N ARG A 112 6.21 -7.21 -0.18
CA ARG A 112 5.10 -8.15 -0.03
C ARG A 112 5.55 -9.35 0.80
N HIS A 113 4.60 -10.09 1.35
CA HIS A 113 4.87 -11.41 1.88
C HIS A 113 5.26 -12.37 0.75
N SER A 114 5.97 -13.43 1.09
CA SER A 114 6.36 -14.48 0.15
C SER A 114 5.98 -15.83 0.75
N TYR A 115 5.42 -16.67 -0.08
CA TYR A 115 5.13 -18.08 0.26
C TYR A 115 6.21 -19.02 -0.28
N PHE A 116 7.38 -18.48 -0.68
CA PHE A 116 8.54 -19.27 -1.15
C PHE A 116 8.21 -20.23 -2.30
N GLY A 117 7.32 -19.83 -3.19
CA GLY A 117 6.86 -20.64 -4.33
C GLY A 117 5.60 -21.48 -4.06
N HIS A 118 5.00 -21.34 -2.87
CA HIS A 118 3.78 -22.03 -2.46
C HIS A 118 2.61 -21.05 -2.36
N ASP A 119 2.32 -20.33 -3.44
CA ASP A 119 1.29 -19.28 -3.46
C ASP A 119 -0.13 -19.80 -3.15
N GLU A 120 -0.35 -21.13 -3.32
CA GLU A 120 -1.59 -21.80 -2.93
C GLU A 120 -1.88 -21.70 -1.42
N TRP A 121 -0.86 -21.49 -0.58
CA TRP A 121 -1.02 -21.33 0.86
C TRP A 121 -1.72 -20.05 1.27
N GLU A 122 -1.70 -19.01 0.43
CA GLU A 122 -2.37 -17.73 0.70
C GLU A 122 -3.85 -17.91 1.04
N LYS A 123 -4.51 -18.88 0.38
CA LYS A 123 -5.93 -19.18 0.63
C LYS A 123 -6.19 -19.69 2.04
N LEU A 124 -5.21 -20.42 2.63
CA LEU A 124 -5.31 -21.01 3.96
C LEU A 124 -4.73 -20.09 5.04
N ALA A 125 -3.61 -19.47 4.74
CA ALA A 125 -2.85 -18.62 5.64
C ALA A 125 -2.61 -17.23 4.97
N PRO A 126 -3.62 -16.34 4.98
CA PRO A 126 -3.47 -15.01 4.39
C PRO A 126 -2.36 -14.23 5.09
N GLY A 127 -1.59 -13.48 4.33
CA GLY A 127 -0.60 -12.56 4.87
C GLY A 127 -1.26 -11.37 5.58
N LEU A 128 -0.45 -10.48 6.16
CA LEU A 128 -0.93 -9.24 6.79
C LEU A 128 -0.07 -8.07 6.33
N LYS A 129 -0.27 -7.64 5.07
CA LYS A 129 0.47 -6.54 4.44
C LYS A 129 -0.43 -5.51 3.78
N SER A 130 -1.68 -5.85 3.50
CA SER A 130 -2.67 -4.96 2.89
C SER A 130 -3.89 -4.82 3.79
N LEU A 131 -4.73 -3.84 3.47
CA LEU A 131 -6.01 -3.64 4.16
C LEU A 131 -6.97 -4.79 3.89
N GLU A 132 -6.94 -5.31 2.68
CA GLU A 132 -7.73 -6.47 2.22
C GLU A 132 -7.40 -7.72 3.03
N ASP A 133 -6.09 -7.97 3.26
CA ASP A 133 -5.63 -9.08 4.12
C ASP A 133 -6.19 -8.96 5.53
N ALA A 134 -6.10 -7.77 6.13
CA ALA A 134 -6.58 -7.52 7.48
C ALA A 134 -8.09 -7.71 7.60
N ILE A 135 -8.87 -7.25 6.60
CA ILE A 135 -10.33 -7.43 6.55
C ILE A 135 -10.69 -8.91 6.39
N GLU A 136 -9.97 -9.66 5.57
CA GLU A 136 -10.22 -11.10 5.40
C GLU A 136 -9.90 -11.88 6.67
N ILE A 137 -8.79 -11.57 7.35
CA ILE A 137 -8.46 -12.18 8.66
C ILE A 137 -9.55 -11.85 9.68
N ARG A 138 -9.97 -10.58 9.76
CA ARG A 138 -11.06 -10.14 10.63
C ARG A 138 -12.34 -10.94 10.39
N ARG A 139 -12.73 -11.09 9.12
CA ARG A 139 -13.92 -11.85 8.74
C ARG A 139 -13.81 -13.29 9.21
N ARG A 140 -12.68 -13.97 8.96
CA ARG A 140 -12.45 -15.35 9.39
C ARG A 140 -12.49 -15.50 10.91
N LEU A 141 -11.82 -14.58 11.59
CA LEU A 141 -11.76 -14.58 13.07
C LEU A 141 -13.17 -14.48 13.67
N LEU A 142 -13.95 -13.47 13.24
CA LEU A 142 -15.30 -13.25 13.78
C LEU A 142 -16.24 -14.42 13.44
N LEU A 143 -16.17 -14.95 12.23
CA LEU A 143 -16.99 -16.10 11.83
C LEU A 143 -16.62 -17.37 12.60
N ALA A 144 -15.38 -17.55 13.01
CA ALA A 144 -14.97 -18.69 13.82
C ALA A 144 -15.66 -18.69 15.21
N PHE A 145 -15.82 -17.51 15.82
CA PHE A 145 -16.58 -17.36 17.06
C PHE A 145 -18.05 -17.67 16.84
N GLU A 146 -18.68 -17.10 15.80
CA GLU A 146 -20.09 -17.37 15.48
C GLU A 146 -20.35 -18.86 15.17
N TYR A 147 -19.38 -19.52 14.53
CA TYR A 147 -19.45 -20.94 14.26
C TYR A 147 -19.33 -21.76 15.55
N ALA A 148 -18.39 -21.41 16.45
CA ALA A 148 -18.16 -22.09 17.71
C ALA A 148 -19.39 -22.04 18.64
N GLU A 149 -20.19 -20.96 18.61
CA GLU A 149 -21.44 -20.85 19.39
C GLU A 149 -22.52 -21.88 18.97
N LYS A 150 -22.43 -22.38 17.73
CA LYS A 150 -23.42 -23.37 17.20
C LYS A 150 -23.00 -24.82 17.43
N ILE A 151 -21.74 -25.04 17.86
CA ILE A 151 -21.17 -26.38 18.03
C ILE A 151 -21.42 -26.86 19.47
N THR A 152 -21.94 -28.06 19.61
CA THR A 152 -22.14 -28.74 20.91
C THR A 152 -20.99 -29.67 21.27
N ASP A 153 -20.21 -30.14 20.29
CA ASP A 153 -19.04 -30.98 20.52
C ASP A 153 -17.84 -30.13 20.95
N GLU A 154 -17.32 -30.38 22.14
CA GLU A 154 -16.22 -29.60 22.72
C GLU A 154 -14.91 -29.71 21.93
N ALA A 155 -14.62 -30.87 21.33
CA ALA A 155 -13.41 -31.04 20.50
C ALA A 155 -13.50 -30.21 19.21
N ALA A 156 -14.63 -30.23 18.54
CA ALA A 156 -14.89 -29.43 17.36
C ALA A 156 -14.90 -27.93 17.68
N LYS A 157 -15.47 -27.52 18.82
CA LYS A 157 -15.46 -26.13 19.30
C LYS A 157 -14.05 -25.65 19.54
N LYS A 158 -13.23 -26.45 20.23
CA LYS A 158 -11.81 -26.13 20.46
C LYS A 158 -11.04 -26.00 19.15
N ALA A 159 -11.28 -26.88 18.17
CA ALA A 159 -10.64 -26.80 16.86
C ALA A 159 -11.03 -25.51 16.13
N ALA A 160 -12.31 -25.13 16.11
CA ALA A 160 -12.81 -23.91 15.50
C ALA A 160 -12.22 -22.63 16.13
N MET A 161 -11.89 -22.67 17.41
CA MET A 161 -11.31 -21.55 18.19
C MET A 161 -9.78 -21.57 18.24
N THR A 162 -9.14 -22.47 17.46
CA THR A 162 -7.67 -22.56 17.43
C THR A 162 -7.13 -21.74 16.27
N PHE A 163 -6.39 -20.67 16.57
CA PHE A 163 -5.73 -19.80 15.61
C PHE A 163 -4.22 -20.01 15.65
N VAL A 164 -3.60 -20.18 14.49
CA VAL A 164 -2.15 -20.36 14.36
C VAL A 164 -1.57 -19.14 13.67
N ILE A 165 -0.55 -18.53 14.26
CA ILE A 165 0.20 -17.41 13.70
C ILE A 165 1.58 -17.93 13.30
N ILE A 166 1.99 -17.67 12.06
CA ILE A 166 3.29 -18.07 11.50
C ILE A 166 4.13 -16.82 11.29
N GLY A 167 5.29 -16.76 11.94
CA GLY A 167 6.15 -15.59 11.96
C GLY A 167 5.73 -14.58 13.02
N GLY A 168 6.38 -13.39 13.00
CA GLY A 168 6.13 -12.33 14.01
C GLY A 168 7.12 -11.18 13.84
#